data_6e022286ae2dd64fbc46f96fac65e6cc
#
_entry.id   6e022286ae2dd64fbc46f96fac65e6cc
#
_cell.length_a   1.000
_cell.length_b   1.000
_cell.length_c   1.000
_cell.angle_alpha   90.00
_cell.angle_beta   90.00
_cell.angle_gamma   90.00
#
_symmetry.space_group_name_H-M   'P 1'
#
loop_
_entity.id
_entity.type
_entity.pdbx_description
1 polymer ?
#
loop_
_entity_poly.entity_id
_entity_poly.type
_entity_poly.pdbx_seq_one_letter_code
_entity_poly.pdbx_strand_id
1 'polypeptide(L)'
;MATCLLAAVFASVGHASAQSGPLVAAAAFGNWRADKPGVSRLIRPEDLPRPGATSSSANVSHVVPRPAGAWPRVPAGFKVELFAKGLSGPRQMRVAPNGDIFIAETRAGRIRVLRAADGDSRPSTNGIYASALNRPFGIAFYPSGNNPQWIYIANTDNVVRFPYKASDIKASGKPETVVAELPHGYGHSTRDIAFTKDDKRMLVSVGSATNDAEGMGSPPGGLQRWSGEHALGASWGSETDRAAVLMFDPNGKRLGVFASGIRNCVGLAVHPASGDLYCSTNERDGSGDNLVPDYVTRVREGAFYGWPWFYIGGNEDPRHAGERPDLKGKVTVPDVLIQAHSASLGLTFYDGSTFPSDYRGDGFAAEHGSWNRSKRTGYKVVRIRLKDGMPTGEYQDFVTGFVINDSEVWGRPVGVAVAHDGALMVSEDGNGTIWRITRQ
;
A
#
# COMPACT_ATOMS: atom_id res chain seq x y z
N MET A 1 -56.68 -14.93 -50.60
CA MET A 1 -56.10 -15.23 -49.26
C MET A 1 -54.61 -15.07 -49.37
N ALA A 2 -54.08 -13.94 -48.87
CA ALA A 2 -52.65 -13.66 -48.89
C ALA A 2 -52.11 -13.77 -47.45
N THR A 3 -51.20 -14.72 -47.25
CA THR A 3 -50.59 -15.02 -45.99
C THR A 3 -49.31 -14.19 -45.83
N CYS A 4 -49.32 -13.18 -44.94
CA CYS A 4 -48.10 -12.42 -44.56
C CYS A 4 -47.29 -13.26 -43.58
N LEU A 5 -46.05 -13.60 -43.93
CA LEU A 5 -45.03 -14.09 -43.02
C LEU A 5 -44.36 -12.89 -42.35
N LEU A 6 -44.48 -12.79 -41.03
CA LEU A 6 -43.64 -11.91 -40.19
C LEU A 6 -42.30 -12.60 -39.93
N ALA A 7 -41.22 -12.02 -40.43
CA ALA A 7 -39.87 -12.41 -40.07
C ALA A 7 -39.46 -11.67 -38.77
N ALA A 8 -39.28 -12.41 -37.66
CA ALA A 8 -38.72 -11.87 -36.42
C ALA A 8 -37.19 -11.79 -36.55
N VAL A 9 -36.67 -10.60 -36.54
CA VAL A 9 -35.22 -10.31 -36.45
C VAL A 9 -34.81 -10.43 -35.00
N PHE A 10 -34.14 -11.50 -34.63
CA PHE A 10 -33.46 -11.60 -33.34
C PHE A 10 -32.16 -10.79 -33.40
N ALA A 11 -32.13 -9.64 -32.75
CA ALA A 11 -30.91 -8.90 -32.48
C ALA A 11 -30.08 -9.68 -31.45
N SER A 12 -28.98 -10.27 -31.88
CA SER A 12 -27.98 -10.85 -30.98
C SER A 12 -27.31 -9.73 -30.19
N VAL A 13 -27.60 -9.64 -28.91
CA VAL A 13 -26.84 -8.82 -27.95
C VAL A 13 -25.45 -9.46 -27.87
N GLY A 14 -24.48 -8.81 -28.51
CA GLY A 14 -23.08 -9.23 -28.44
C GLY A 14 -22.61 -9.24 -27.00
N HIS A 15 -22.29 -10.42 -26.49
CA HIS A 15 -21.62 -10.59 -25.21
C HIS A 15 -20.25 -9.91 -25.33
N ALA A 16 -19.96 -9.00 -24.38
CA ALA A 16 -18.66 -8.40 -24.23
C ALA A 16 -17.60 -9.52 -24.20
N SER A 17 -16.56 -9.36 -25.02
CA SER A 17 -15.50 -10.35 -25.19
C SER A 17 -14.92 -10.79 -23.85
N ALA A 18 -14.80 -12.09 -23.70
CA ALA A 18 -14.08 -12.73 -22.61
C ALA A 18 -12.71 -12.06 -22.43
N GLN A 19 -12.43 -11.66 -21.19
CA GLN A 19 -11.19 -11.07 -20.78
C GLN A 19 -10.03 -11.99 -21.16
N SER A 20 -9.12 -11.53 -22.01
CA SER A 20 -7.84 -12.20 -22.22
C SER A 20 -7.16 -12.37 -20.85
N GLY A 21 -6.50 -13.52 -20.62
CA GLY A 21 -5.76 -13.78 -19.37
C GLY A 21 -4.78 -12.65 -19.02
N PRO A 22 -4.08 -12.74 -17.87
CA PRO A 22 -3.16 -11.67 -17.45
C PRO A 22 -2.04 -11.45 -18.47
N LEU A 23 -1.58 -10.21 -18.58
CA LEU A 23 -0.33 -9.89 -19.26
C LEU A 23 0.82 -10.58 -18.50
N VAL A 24 1.68 -11.28 -19.21
CA VAL A 24 2.80 -12.07 -18.67
C VAL A 24 4.11 -11.68 -19.34
N ALA A 25 5.24 -12.07 -18.75
CA ALA A 25 6.58 -11.82 -19.28
C ALA A 25 6.76 -10.35 -19.69
N ALA A 26 7.34 -10.06 -20.86
CA ALA A 26 7.60 -8.69 -21.33
C ALA A 26 6.35 -7.79 -21.38
N ALA A 27 5.17 -8.36 -21.65
CA ALA A 27 3.91 -7.60 -21.70
C ALA A 27 3.46 -7.10 -20.32
N ALA A 28 3.85 -7.78 -19.22
CA ALA A 28 3.54 -7.36 -17.86
C ALA A 28 4.30 -6.10 -17.43
N PHE A 29 5.44 -5.79 -18.06
CA PHE A 29 6.30 -4.64 -17.75
C PHE A 29 5.94 -3.34 -18.50
N GLY A 30 4.74 -3.22 -19.04
CA GLY A 30 4.25 -2.04 -19.75
C GLY A 30 4.36 -0.73 -18.98
N ASN A 31 3.77 0.34 -19.48
CA ASN A 31 3.74 1.65 -18.85
C ASN A 31 2.29 2.16 -18.76
N TRP A 32 2.10 3.37 -18.22
CA TRP A 32 0.79 3.98 -17.98
C TRP A 32 -0.15 3.99 -19.20
N ARG A 33 0.37 3.95 -20.43
CA ARG A 33 -0.46 3.91 -21.66
C ARG A 33 -1.22 2.59 -21.82
N ALA A 34 -0.69 1.52 -21.22
CA ALA A 34 -1.33 0.22 -21.17
C ALA A 34 -2.25 0.05 -19.95
N ASP A 35 -2.26 1.02 -19.03
CA ASP A 35 -3.06 0.96 -17.82
C ASP A 35 -4.53 1.26 -18.13
N LYS A 36 -5.38 0.31 -17.78
CA LYS A 36 -6.82 0.37 -18.06
C LYS A 36 -7.54 -0.48 -17.01
N PRO A 37 -8.68 -0.01 -16.47
CA PRO A 37 -9.46 -0.82 -15.53
C PRO A 37 -9.78 -2.20 -16.13
N GLY A 38 -9.49 -3.25 -15.33
CA GLY A 38 -9.67 -4.64 -15.74
C GLY A 38 -8.44 -5.32 -16.37
N VAL A 39 -7.38 -4.58 -16.72
CA VAL A 39 -6.13 -5.20 -17.20
C VAL A 39 -5.42 -5.89 -16.06
N SER A 40 -5.24 -7.21 -16.18
CA SER A 40 -4.51 -8.03 -15.21
C SER A 40 -3.07 -8.25 -15.64
N ARG A 41 -2.17 -8.39 -14.65
CA ARG A 41 -0.74 -8.69 -14.86
C ARG A 41 -0.29 -9.78 -13.90
N LEU A 42 0.62 -10.61 -14.37
CA LEU A 42 1.34 -11.60 -13.59
C LEU A 42 2.83 -11.48 -13.91
N ILE A 43 3.60 -11.00 -12.95
CA ILE A 43 5.07 -10.94 -13.02
C ILE A 43 5.62 -12.08 -12.14
N ARG A 44 6.51 -12.88 -12.70
CA ARG A 44 7.15 -13.98 -11.98
C ARG A 44 8.62 -13.69 -11.74
N PRO A 45 9.26 -14.30 -10.75
CA PRO A 45 10.71 -14.14 -10.52
C PRO A 45 11.56 -14.46 -11.75
N GLU A 46 11.17 -15.44 -12.55
CA GLU A 46 11.86 -15.84 -13.80
C GLU A 46 11.71 -14.85 -14.95
N ASP A 47 10.71 -13.94 -14.88
CA ASP A 47 10.49 -12.90 -15.89
C ASP A 47 11.40 -11.69 -15.71
N LEU A 48 12.13 -11.61 -14.57
CA LEU A 48 12.88 -10.41 -14.21
C LEU A 48 14.09 -10.20 -15.11
N PRO A 49 14.33 -8.97 -15.59
CA PRO A 49 15.53 -8.65 -16.36
C PRO A 49 16.77 -8.70 -15.46
N ARG A 50 17.94 -8.69 -16.07
CA ARG A 50 19.21 -8.50 -15.35
C ARG A 50 19.31 -7.06 -14.82
N PRO A 51 19.96 -6.83 -13.67
CA PRO A 51 20.31 -5.49 -13.21
C PRO A 51 21.01 -4.69 -14.31
N GLY A 52 20.56 -3.44 -14.52
CA GLY A 52 21.11 -2.58 -15.57
C GLY A 52 20.75 -2.97 -17.01
N ALA A 53 19.75 -3.84 -17.24
CA ALA A 53 19.25 -4.14 -18.60
C ALA A 53 18.75 -2.90 -19.34
N THR A 54 18.30 -1.89 -18.59
CA THR A 54 18.08 -0.52 -19.07
C THR A 54 18.82 0.45 -18.14
N SER A 55 19.17 1.61 -18.65
CA SER A 55 19.75 2.67 -17.82
C SER A 55 18.72 3.12 -16.78
N SER A 56 19.18 3.39 -15.56
CA SER A 56 18.33 4.03 -14.55
C SER A 56 17.98 5.46 -15.00
N SER A 57 16.73 5.86 -14.79
CA SER A 57 16.20 7.15 -15.22
C SER A 57 15.62 7.91 -14.05
N ALA A 58 15.93 9.20 -13.96
CA ALA A 58 15.23 10.13 -13.07
C ALA A 58 14.14 10.87 -13.87
N ASN A 59 12.88 10.55 -13.62
CA ASN A 59 11.74 11.12 -14.33
C ASN A 59 10.66 11.51 -13.30
N VAL A 60 10.95 12.55 -12.50
CA VAL A 60 10.03 13.06 -11.47
C VAL A 60 8.78 13.64 -12.13
N SER A 61 7.60 13.30 -11.61
CA SER A 61 6.35 13.84 -12.14
C SER A 61 6.06 15.26 -11.64
N HIS A 62 5.57 16.10 -12.55
CA HIS A 62 4.93 17.36 -12.18
C HIS A 62 3.45 17.11 -11.85
N VAL A 63 3.06 17.43 -10.62
CA VAL A 63 1.65 17.39 -10.24
C VAL A 63 1.00 18.69 -10.70
N VAL A 64 0.00 18.57 -11.55
CA VAL A 64 -0.78 19.71 -12.05
C VAL A 64 -2.20 19.70 -11.46
N PRO A 65 -2.90 20.84 -11.44
CA PRO A 65 -4.31 20.86 -11.09
C PRO A 65 -5.10 19.85 -11.94
N ARG A 66 -6.11 19.23 -11.35
CA ARG A 66 -6.97 18.29 -12.09
C ARG A 66 -7.57 18.99 -13.32
N PRO A 67 -7.35 18.48 -14.53
CA PRO A 67 -7.92 19.06 -15.74
C PRO A 67 -9.46 19.10 -15.68
N ALA A 68 -10.08 20.11 -16.31
CA ALA A 68 -11.52 20.20 -16.38
C ALA A 68 -12.10 18.93 -17.02
N GLY A 69 -13.12 18.35 -16.38
CA GLY A 69 -13.72 17.09 -16.85
C GLY A 69 -12.90 15.81 -16.63
N ALA A 70 -11.69 15.87 -16.09
CA ALA A 70 -10.92 14.67 -15.78
C ALA A 70 -11.49 13.95 -14.55
N TRP A 71 -11.68 12.64 -14.68
CA TRP A 71 -12.14 11.74 -13.63
C TRP A 71 -11.27 10.48 -13.59
N PRO A 72 -11.06 9.87 -12.42
CA PRO A 72 -10.50 8.54 -12.36
C PRO A 72 -11.39 7.57 -13.14
N ARG A 73 -10.78 6.58 -13.76
CA ARG A 73 -11.47 5.54 -14.52
C ARG A 73 -11.57 4.28 -13.67
N VAL A 74 -12.73 3.65 -13.66
CA VAL A 74 -13.04 2.43 -12.93
C VAL A 74 -13.64 1.38 -13.86
N PRO A 75 -13.71 0.08 -13.49
CA PRO A 75 -14.33 -0.95 -14.32
C PRO A 75 -15.81 -0.65 -14.60
N ALA A 76 -16.33 -1.23 -15.69
CA ALA A 76 -17.75 -1.15 -16.01
C ALA A 76 -18.63 -1.65 -14.83
N GLY A 77 -19.74 -0.96 -14.56
CA GLY A 77 -20.63 -1.24 -13.44
C GLY A 77 -20.17 -0.60 -12.11
N PHE A 78 -19.08 0.17 -12.12
CA PHE A 78 -18.67 1.01 -10.99
C PHE A 78 -18.82 2.49 -11.34
N LYS A 79 -19.03 3.31 -10.32
CA LYS A 79 -18.99 4.77 -10.41
C LYS A 79 -17.92 5.33 -9.48
N VAL A 80 -17.41 6.50 -9.82
CA VAL A 80 -16.46 7.25 -9.00
C VAL A 80 -17.05 8.63 -8.68
N GLU A 81 -16.91 9.04 -7.43
CA GLU A 81 -17.41 10.32 -6.91
C GLU A 81 -16.28 11.05 -6.19
N LEU A 82 -16.25 12.39 -6.31
CA LEU A 82 -15.34 13.22 -5.51
C LEU A 82 -15.94 13.41 -4.12
N PHE A 83 -15.49 12.61 -3.16
CA PHE A 83 -16.02 12.61 -1.79
C PHE A 83 -15.54 13.82 -0.97
N ALA A 84 -14.24 14.13 -1.02
CA ALA A 84 -13.70 15.29 -0.32
C ALA A 84 -12.56 15.94 -1.12
N LYS A 85 -12.35 17.26 -0.90
CA LYS A 85 -11.29 18.06 -1.51
C LYS A 85 -10.73 19.09 -0.54
N GLY A 86 -9.59 19.68 -0.88
CA GLY A 86 -8.94 20.70 -0.05
C GLY A 86 -8.23 20.15 1.19
N LEU A 87 -7.86 18.86 1.15
CA LEU A 87 -7.06 18.25 2.19
C LEU A 87 -5.58 18.57 1.99
N SER A 88 -4.83 18.61 3.08
CA SER A 88 -3.40 18.96 3.05
C SER A 88 -2.51 17.70 2.93
N GLY A 89 -2.43 17.14 1.74
CA GLY A 89 -1.66 15.92 1.47
C GLY A 89 -2.21 14.71 2.25
N PRO A 90 -3.47 14.29 1.99
CA PRO A 90 -4.06 13.13 2.66
C PRO A 90 -3.33 11.86 2.25
N ARG A 91 -3.01 11.03 3.23
CA ARG A 91 -2.27 9.79 3.00
C ARG A 91 -3.05 8.59 3.52
N GLN A 92 -2.61 7.91 4.57
CA GLN A 92 -3.31 6.74 5.10
C GLN A 92 -4.71 7.10 5.61
N MET A 93 -5.64 6.20 5.40
CA MET A 93 -7.01 6.27 5.90
C MET A 93 -7.37 5.03 6.70
N ARG A 94 -8.16 5.19 7.75
CA ARG A 94 -8.82 4.09 8.45
C ARG A 94 -10.27 4.47 8.74
N VAL A 95 -11.15 3.51 8.60
CA VAL A 95 -12.58 3.67 8.89
C VAL A 95 -12.85 3.13 10.28
N ALA A 96 -13.42 3.95 11.14
CA ALA A 96 -13.86 3.54 12.46
C ALA A 96 -15.16 2.70 12.39
N PRO A 97 -15.47 1.90 13.42
CA PRO A 97 -16.69 1.07 13.41
C PRO A 97 -18.01 1.83 13.23
N ASN A 98 -18.02 3.12 13.57
CA ASN A 98 -19.19 3.99 13.37
C ASN A 98 -19.25 4.63 11.97
N GLY A 99 -18.34 4.27 11.06
CA GLY A 99 -18.26 4.80 9.70
C GLY A 99 -17.41 6.07 9.54
N ASP A 100 -16.93 6.69 10.60
CA ASP A 100 -16.05 7.85 10.52
C ASP A 100 -14.73 7.50 9.84
N ILE A 101 -14.28 8.33 8.90
CA ILE A 101 -13.04 8.13 8.16
C ILE A 101 -11.95 9.02 8.74
N PHE A 102 -10.94 8.40 9.33
CA PHE A 102 -9.76 9.07 9.88
C PHE A 102 -8.65 9.09 8.83
N ILE A 103 -8.03 10.26 8.64
CA ILE A 103 -7.08 10.51 7.55
C ILE A 103 -5.82 11.15 8.13
N ALA A 104 -4.67 10.56 7.86
CA ALA A 104 -3.39 11.17 8.15
C ALA A 104 -3.07 12.25 7.11
N GLU A 105 -3.10 13.50 7.50
CA GLU A 105 -2.54 14.63 6.73
C GLU A 105 -1.08 14.81 7.16
N THR A 106 -0.21 13.93 6.65
CA THR A 106 1.17 13.75 7.10
C THR A 106 1.98 15.04 7.08
N ARG A 107 1.88 15.81 5.97
CA ARG A 107 2.61 17.07 5.83
C ARG A 107 2.13 18.15 6.81
N ALA A 108 0.85 18.13 7.12
CA ALA A 108 0.23 19.07 8.05
C ALA A 108 0.37 18.66 9.53
N GLY A 109 0.94 17.49 9.83
CA GLY A 109 1.15 16.99 11.19
C GLY A 109 -0.15 16.79 11.96
N ARG A 110 -1.20 16.25 11.29
CA ARG A 110 -2.51 16.12 11.92
C ARG A 110 -3.30 14.93 11.41
N ILE A 111 -4.29 14.54 12.21
CA ILE A 111 -5.33 13.58 11.80
C ILE A 111 -6.64 14.35 11.58
N ARG A 112 -7.23 14.12 10.42
CA ARG A 112 -8.56 14.62 10.06
C ARG A 112 -9.59 13.53 10.25
N VAL A 113 -10.83 13.93 10.58
CA VAL A 113 -11.99 13.03 10.58
C VAL A 113 -13.06 13.57 9.63
N LEU A 114 -13.56 12.68 8.78
CA LEU A 114 -14.73 12.92 7.92
C LEU A 114 -15.84 11.99 8.36
N ARG A 115 -17.04 12.54 8.55
CA ARG A 115 -18.26 11.78 8.87
C ARG A 115 -19.27 11.94 7.74
N ALA A 116 -19.84 10.84 7.29
CA ALA A 116 -20.91 10.78 6.31
C ALA A 116 -21.87 9.66 6.71
N ALA A 117 -23.14 9.80 6.37
CA ALA A 117 -24.06 8.68 6.44
C ALA A 117 -23.76 7.67 5.32
N ASP A 118 -24.19 6.43 5.50
CA ASP A 118 -24.07 5.39 4.47
C ASP A 118 -24.80 5.84 3.19
N GLY A 119 -24.10 5.71 2.07
CA GLY A 119 -24.59 6.14 0.76
C GLY A 119 -24.32 7.60 0.41
N ASP A 120 -23.92 8.43 1.35
CA ASP A 120 -23.62 9.83 1.07
C ASP A 120 -22.40 9.98 0.16
N SER A 121 -22.53 10.87 -0.83
CA SER A 121 -21.44 11.18 -1.76
C SER A 121 -20.45 12.23 -1.22
N ARG A 122 -20.72 12.82 -0.06
CA ARG A 122 -19.90 13.86 0.60
C ARG A 122 -20.03 13.78 2.11
N PRO A 123 -18.98 14.14 2.86
CA PRO A 123 -19.06 14.19 4.31
C PRO A 123 -19.92 15.37 4.79
N SER A 124 -20.75 15.12 5.79
CA SER A 124 -21.52 16.13 6.54
C SER A 124 -20.64 16.84 7.58
N THR A 125 -19.58 16.16 8.06
CA THR A 125 -18.60 16.71 9.01
C THR A 125 -17.18 16.55 8.44
N ASN A 126 -16.40 17.62 8.61
CA ASN A 126 -14.98 17.67 8.20
C ASN A 126 -14.21 18.41 9.31
N GLY A 127 -13.59 17.68 10.20
CA GLY A 127 -12.93 18.19 11.41
C GLY A 127 -11.46 17.77 11.51
N ILE A 128 -10.70 18.49 12.37
CA ILE A 128 -9.36 18.08 12.78
C ILE A 128 -9.50 17.30 14.09
N TYR A 129 -9.19 16.01 14.04
CA TYR A 129 -9.24 15.14 15.21
C TYR A 129 -8.09 15.39 16.18
N ALA A 130 -6.86 15.40 15.67
CA ALA A 130 -5.65 15.67 16.44
C ALA A 130 -4.64 16.45 15.59
N SER A 131 -3.79 17.25 16.23
CA SER A 131 -2.75 18.07 15.58
C SER A 131 -1.46 18.05 16.38
N ALA A 132 -0.43 18.76 15.90
CA ALA A 132 0.92 18.79 16.49
C ALA A 132 1.58 17.40 16.56
N LEU A 133 1.33 16.56 15.54
CA LEU A 133 1.91 15.24 15.37
C LEU A 133 3.12 15.30 14.43
N ASN A 134 4.11 14.41 14.63
CA ASN A 134 5.31 14.40 13.80
C ASN A 134 5.14 13.53 12.56
N ARG A 135 4.62 14.10 11.46
CA ARG A 135 4.42 13.41 10.18
C ARG A 135 3.63 12.09 10.37
N PRO A 136 2.42 12.13 10.96
CA PRO A 136 1.62 10.93 11.21
C PRO A 136 1.31 10.20 9.91
N PHE A 137 1.28 8.87 9.97
CA PHE A 137 0.86 8.04 8.83
C PHE A 137 -0.07 6.92 9.29
N GLY A 138 0.40 5.98 10.09
CA GLY A 138 -0.37 4.85 10.55
C GLY A 138 -1.46 5.24 11.54
N ILE A 139 -2.62 4.64 11.39
CA ILE A 139 -3.79 4.81 12.28
C ILE A 139 -4.32 3.41 12.60
N ALA A 140 -4.59 3.12 13.86
CA ALA A 140 -5.24 1.87 14.26
C ALA A 140 -6.19 2.09 15.43
N PHE A 141 -7.31 1.37 15.44
CA PHE A 141 -8.24 1.34 16.55
C PHE A 141 -7.96 0.11 17.43
N TYR A 142 -8.02 0.28 18.76
CA TYR A 142 -7.72 -0.78 19.71
C TYR A 142 -8.68 -0.76 20.93
N PRO A 143 -9.12 -1.93 21.43
CA PRO A 143 -9.00 -3.23 20.76
C PRO A 143 -9.67 -3.23 19.37
N SER A 144 -9.29 -4.20 18.55
CA SER A 144 -9.90 -4.38 17.21
C SER A 144 -11.39 -4.73 17.33
N GLY A 145 -12.17 -4.48 16.26
CA GLY A 145 -13.60 -4.78 16.25
C GLY A 145 -14.48 -3.56 16.55
N ASN A 146 -15.70 -3.79 17.07
CA ASN A 146 -16.77 -2.78 17.05
C ASN A 146 -16.75 -1.79 18.23
N ASN A 147 -15.90 -1.99 19.24
CA ASN A 147 -15.87 -1.14 20.42
C ASN A 147 -14.45 -0.76 20.85
N PRO A 148 -13.67 -0.09 19.99
CA PRO A 148 -12.34 0.37 20.35
C PRO A 148 -12.40 1.43 21.46
N GLN A 149 -11.39 1.40 22.34
CA GLN A 149 -11.21 2.35 23.43
C GLN A 149 -10.12 3.38 23.11
N TRP A 150 -9.29 3.08 22.12
CA TRP A 150 -8.12 3.86 21.75
C TRP A 150 -7.99 4.00 20.25
N ILE A 151 -7.47 5.13 19.81
CA ILE A 151 -6.91 5.33 18.49
C ILE A 151 -5.41 5.53 18.61
N TYR A 152 -4.65 4.68 17.95
CA TYR A 152 -3.18 4.74 17.87
C TYR A 152 -2.76 5.46 16.60
N ILE A 153 -1.76 6.31 16.74
CA ILE A 153 -1.17 7.07 15.63
C ILE A 153 0.33 6.78 15.60
N ALA A 154 0.80 6.22 14.50
CA ALA A 154 2.22 6.05 14.25
C ALA A 154 2.77 7.29 13.54
N ASN A 155 3.59 8.04 14.24
CA ASN A 155 4.40 9.14 13.75
C ASN A 155 5.71 8.60 13.15
N THR A 156 6.50 9.46 12.53
CA THR A 156 7.82 9.05 12.00
C THR A 156 8.75 8.52 13.10
N ASP A 157 8.68 9.07 14.30
CA ASP A 157 9.64 8.87 15.39
C ASP A 157 9.07 8.15 16.61
N ASN A 158 7.74 8.01 16.72
CA ASN A 158 7.10 7.41 17.90
C ASN A 158 5.71 6.85 17.58
N VAL A 159 5.10 6.17 18.54
CA VAL A 159 3.67 5.83 18.50
C VAL A 159 2.98 6.48 19.70
N VAL A 160 1.90 7.20 19.41
CA VAL A 160 1.04 7.80 20.44
C VAL A 160 -0.37 7.22 20.35
N ARG A 161 -1.17 7.30 21.44
CA ARG A 161 -2.59 6.96 21.42
C ARG A 161 -3.43 8.02 22.11
N PHE A 162 -4.68 8.09 21.71
CA PHE A 162 -5.71 8.92 22.35
C PHE A 162 -6.86 8.03 22.81
N PRO A 163 -7.52 8.36 23.94
CA PRO A 163 -8.83 7.76 24.25
C PRO A 163 -9.78 8.01 23.09
N TYR A 164 -10.55 6.98 22.72
CA TYR A 164 -11.47 7.03 21.60
C TYR A 164 -12.90 6.72 22.02
N LYS A 165 -13.84 7.51 21.53
CA LYS A 165 -15.29 7.25 21.59
C LYS A 165 -15.87 7.47 20.20
N ALA A 166 -16.81 6.63 19.80
CA ALA A 166 -17.42 6.65 18.47
C ALA A 166 -18.10 7.98 18.08
N SER A 167 -18.44 8.83 19.06
CA SER A 167 -19.03 10.16 18.80
C SER A 167 -17.98 11.25 18.57
N ASP A 168 -16.71 11.00 18.90
CA ASP A 168 -15.71 12.05 18.99
C ASP A 168 -15.19 12.44 17.58
N ILE A 169 -15.39 13.71 17.22
CA ILE A 169 -14.78 14.33 16.03
C ILE A 169 -13.50 15.12 16.37
N LYS A 170 -13.10 15.11 17.64
CA LYS A 170 -11.90 15.73 18.17
C LYS A 170 -11.38 14.88 19.32
N ALA A 171 -10.05 14.65 19.34
CA ALA A 171 -9.42 13.87 20.39
C ALA A 171 -9.67 14.49 21.78
N SER A 172 -10.01 13.67 22.74
CA SER A 172 -10.12 14.04 24.14
C SER A 172 -8.76 13.93 24.83
N GLY A 173 -8.32 14.99 25.49
CA GLY A 173 -7.07 15.00 26.26
C GLY A 173 -5.80 15.11 25.41
N LYS A 174 -4.66 14.88 26.08
CA LYS A 174 -3.32 14.85 25.45
C LYS A 174 -3.01 13.43 24.96
N PRO A 175 -2.16 13.27 23.94
CA PRO A 175 -1.70 11.95 23.52
C PRO A 175 -0.89 11.27 24.62
N GLU A 176 -1.09 9.97 24.79
CA GLU A 176 -0.22 9.11 25.55
C GLU A 176 0.85 8.53 24.64
N THR A 177 2.13 8.64 25.01
CA THR A 177 3.22 8.01 24.28
C THR A 177 3.25 6.52 24.59
N VAL A 178 3.08 5.69 23.57
CA VAL A 178 3.09 4.22 23.68
C VAL A 178 4.48 3.67 23.35
N VAL A 179 5.05 4.08 22.22
CA VAL A 179 6.45 3.78 21.85
C VAL A 179 7.18 5.11 21.78
N ALA A 180 8.15 5.30 22.68
CA ALA A 180 8.82 6.58 22.82
C ALA A 180 9.73 6.92 21.63
N GLU A 181 10.33 5.88 21.02
CA GLU A 181 11.27 6.08 19.91
C GLU A 181 11.15 4.94 18.90
N LEU A 182 11.03 5.31 17.62
CA LEU A 182 11.17 4.47 16.46
C LEU A 182 12.39 4.93 15.66
N PRO A 183 13.11 4.05 14.93
CA PRO A 183 14.19 4.47 14.05
C PRO A 183 13.71 5.57 13.10
N HIS A 184 14.35 6.74 13.13
CA HIS A 184 13.97 7.94 12.38
C HIS A 184 15.18 8.64 11.79
N GLY A 185 15.05 9.89 11.33
CA GLY A 185 16.12 10.68 10.70
C GLY A 185 16.00 10.67 9.18
N TYR A 186 16.93 10.07 8.48
CA TYR A 186 16.96 10.03 7.01
C TYR A 186 16.07 8.92 6.43
N GLY A 187 15.82 9.02 5.13
CA GLY A 187 15.13 8.01 4.33
C GLY A 187 13.62 7.97 4.53
N HIS A 188 13.08 6.75 4.60
CA HIS A 188 11.65 6.54 4.67
C HIS A 188 11.08 6.96 6.02
N SER A 189 10.07 7.81 5.96
CA SER A 189 9.45 8.43 7.15
C SER A 189 8.09 7.85 7.53
N THR A 190 7.49 7.07 6.65
CA THR A 190 6.19 6.44 6.92
C THR A 190 6.32 5.32 7.92
N ARG A 191 5.35 5.24 8.85
CA ARG A 191 5.18 4.14 9.81
C ARG A 191 3.72 3.75 9.77
N ASP A 192 3.39 2.59 9.23
CA ASP A 192 2.03 2.08 9.38
C ASP A 192 1.96 1.18 10.62
N ILE A 193 0.75 1.00 11.13
CA ILE A 193 0.48 0.27 12.37
C ILE A 193 -0.71 -0.66 12.18
N ALA A 194 -0.57 -1.88 12.68
CA ALA A 194 -1.65 -2.86 12.73
C ALA A 194 -1.58 -3.66 14.03
N PHE A 195 -2.73 -4.15 14.50
CA PHE A 195 -2.79 -5.13 15.57
C PHE A 195 -3.01 -6.52 14.98
N THR A 196 -2.43 -7.54 15.60
CA THR A 196 -2.77 -8.93 15.27
C THR A 196 -4.24 -9.19 15.60
N LYS A 197 -4.86 -10.18 14.92
CA LYS A 197 -6.29 -10.50 15.07
C LYS A 197 -6.70 -10.85 16.51
N ASP A 198 -5.75 -11.29 17.34
CA ASP A 198 -5.95 -11.58 18.76
C ASP A 198 -5.66 -10.38 19.67
N ASP A 199 -5.39 -9.22 19.11
CA ASP A 199 -5.05 -7.96 19.80
C ASP A 199 -3.84 -8.02 20.75
N LYS A 200 -3.03 -9.08 20.68
CA LYS A 200 -1.89 -9.24 21.63
C LYS A 200 -0.64 -8.53 21.17
N ARG A 201 -0.51 -8.24 19.88
CA ARG A 201 0.69 -7.65 19.31
C ARG A 201 0.35 -6.44 18.44
N MET A 202 1.12 -5.40 18.62
CA MET A 202 1.16 -4.21 17.79
C MET A 202 2.34 -4.33 16.82
N LEU A 203 2.08 -4.21 15.53
CA LEU A 203 3.05 -4.34 14.45
C LEU A 203 3.25 -2.96 13.81
N VAL A 204 4.50 -2.52 13.71
CA VAL A 204 4.85 -1.20 13.16
C VAL A 204 5.87 -1.37 12.05
N SER A 205 5.56 -0.89 10.85
CA SER A 205 6.50 -0.92 9.74
C SER A 205 7.52 0.21 9.81
N VAL A 206 8.78 -0.10 9.51
CA VAL A 206 9.87 0.88 9.46
C VAL A 206 10.67 0.66 8.18
N GLY A 207 10.57 1.60 7.25
CA GLY A 207 11.34 1.57 6.00
C GLY A 207 12.81 1.89 6.19
N SER A 208 13.66 1.53 5.20
CA SER A 208 15.11 1.76 5.21
C SER A 208 15.49 3.24 5.35
N ALA A 209 16.70 3.51 5.82
CA ALA A 209 17.26 4.85 5.85
C ALA A 209 17.76 5.28 4.47
N THR A 210 18.26 4.33 3.69
CA THR A 210 18.90 4.57 2.40
C THR A 210 18.24 3.75 1.30
N ASN A 211 18.72 3.86 0.07
CA ASN A 211 18.19 3.09 -1.05
C ASN A 211 18.58 1.61 -0.95
N ASP A 212 19.86 1.33 -0.67
CA ASP A 212 20.43 0.00 -0.66
C ASP A 212 21.49 -0.20 0.45
N ALA A 213 21.28 0.38 1.62
CA ALA A 213 22.15 0.31 2.80
C ALA A 213 23.52 0.99 2.61
N GLU A 214 23.56 2.07 1.84
CA GLU A 214 24.78 2.85 1.65
C GLU A 214 25.36 3.34 2.99
N GLY A 215 26.65 3.16 3.15
CA GLY A 215 27.38 3.66 4.33
C GLY A 215 27.15 2.88 5.63
N MET A 216 26.61 1.68 5.54
CA MET A 216 26.29 0.85 6.71
C MET A 216 27.55 0.43 7.52
N GLY A 217 28.73 0.38 6.89
CA GLY A 217 29.99 -0.01 7.54
C GLY A 217 30.02 -1.49 7.94
N SER A 218 30.87 -1.83 8.91
CA SER A 218 30.98 -3.20 9.41
C SER A 218 29.99 -3.47 10.56
N PRO A 219 29.48 -4.70 10.68
CA PRO A 219 28.56 -5.04 11.76
C PRO A 219 29.24 -4.98 13.13
N PRO A 220 28.60 -4.34 14.13
CA PRO A 220 29.13 -4.30 15.49
C PRO A 220 29.40 -5.69 16.06
N GLY A 221 30.62 -5.91 16.55
CA GLY A 221 31.06 -7.21 17.08
C GLY A 221 31.29 -8.30 16.04
N GLY A 222 31.23 -7.96 14.75
CA GLY A 222 31.40 -8.88 13.63
C GLY A 222 30.10 -9.58 13.21
N LEU A 223 30.11 -10.11 11.98
CA LEU A 223 28.93 -10.67 11.33
C LEU A 223 28.30 -11.85 12.08
N GLN A 224 29.12 -12.75 12.61
CA GLN A 224 28.65 -13.93 13.33
C GLN A 224 27.86 -13.55 14.58
N ARG A 225 28.41 -12.62 15.37
CA ARG A 225 27.74 -12.12 16.56
C ARG A 225 26.45 -11.38 16.22
N TRP A 226 26.53 -10.45 15.25
CA TRP A 226 25.36 -9.70 14.80
C TRP A 226 24.21 -10.62 14.37
N SER A 227 24.51 -11.61 13.53
CA SER A 227 23.51 -12.57 13.05
C SER A 227 22.92 -13.47 14.14
N GLY A 228 23.65 -13.70 15.23
CA GLY A 228 23.16 -14.45 16.40
C GLY A 228 22.28 -13.65 17.34
N GLU A 229 22.43 -12.33 17.36
CA GLU A 229 21.70 -11.42 18.27
C GLU A 229 20.53 -10.71 17.61
N HIS A 230 20.40 -10.74 16.26
CA HIS A 230 19.41 -9.98 15.49
C HIS A 230 18.56 -10.88 14.58
N ALA A 231 17.48 -10.32 14.05
CA ALA A 231 16.61 -11.02 13.09
C ALA A 231 17.38 -11.48 11.85
N LEU A 232 16.91 -12.55 11.20
CA LEU A 232 17.52 -13.08 9.97
C LEU A 232 17.69 -11.96 8.94
N GLY A 233 18.91 -11.78 8.41
CA GLY A 233 19.22 -10.76 7.43
C GLY A 233 19.12 -9.30 7.90
N ALA A 234 19.07 -9.06 9.20
CA ALA A 234 19.02 -7.70 9.74
C ALA A 234 20.27 -6.88 9.35
N SER A 235 20.02 -5.66 8.91
CA SER A 235 21.04 -4.65 8.62
C SER A 235 21.49 -3.94 9.90
N TRP A 236 22.59 -3.20 9.84
CA TRP A 236 23.19 -2.53 10.99
C TRP A 236 23.47 -1.05 10.72
N GLY A 237 24.12 -0.37 11.67
CA GLY A 237 24.44 1.05 11.56
C GLY A 237 23.19 1.92 11.46
N SER A 238 23.12 2.78 10.44
CA SER A 238 21.94 3.61 10.15
C SER A 238 20.69 2.81 9.81
N GLU A 239 20.83 1.54 9.45
CA GLU A 239 19.76 0.62 9.08
C GLU A 239 19.31 -0.31 10.23
N THR A 240 19.86 -0.15 11.43
CA THR A 240 19.43 -0.94 12.59
C THR A 240 17.94 -0.79 12.84
N ASP A 241 17.20 -1.91 12.98
CA ASP A 241 15.75 -1.96 13.15
C ASP A 241 14.94 -1.31 12.02
N ARG A 242 15.53 -1.15 10.85
CA ARG A 242 14.89 -0.61 9.65
C ARG A 242 14.71 -1.68 8.57
N ALA A 243 14.02 -1.35 7.49
CA ALA A 243 13.59 -2.31 6.47
C ALA A 243 12.91 -3.54 7.10
N ALA A 244 12.01 -3.30 8.06
CA ALA A 244 11.47 -4.30 8.95
C ALA A 244 10.03 -3.99 9.38
N VAL A 245 9.37 -5.01 9.86
CA VAL A 245 8.15 -4.87 10.69
C VAL A 245 8.54 -5.16 12.13
N LEU A 246 8.42 -4.16 13.00
CA LEU A 246 8.75 -4.24 14.41
C LEU A 246 7.53 -4.72 15.20
N MET A 247 7.75 -5.44 16.30
CA MET A 247 6.72 -6.03 17.12
C MET A 247 6.78 -5.51 18.55
N PHE A 248 5.63 -5.10 19.06
CA PHE A 248 5.41 -4.60 20.41
C PHE A 248 4.17 -5.25 21.02
N ASP A 249 4.05 -5.22 22.35
CA ASP A 249 2.75 -5.40 22.97
C ASP A 249 1.89 -4.12 22.79
N PRO A 250 0.58 -4.17 23.07
CA PRO A 250 -0.28 -2.99 22.90
C PRO A 250 0.10 -1.77 23.77
N ASN A 251 0.87 -1.97 24.83
CA ASN A 251 1.36 -0.90 25.71
C ASN A 251 2.75 -0.40 25.33
N GLY A 252 3.31 -0.89 24.21
CA GLY A 252 4.56 -0.40 23.64
C GLY A 252 5.82 -1.10 24.10
N LYS A 253 5.72 -2.16 24.90
CA LYS A 253 6.90 -2.99 25.22
C LYS A 253 7.39 -3.71 23.96
N ARG A 254 8.65 -3.49 23.61
CA ARG A 254 9.29 -4.16 22.47
C ARG A 254 9.30 -5.68 22.67
N LEU A 255 8.83 -6.41 21.67
CA LEU A 255 8.85 -7.88 21.63
C LEU A 255 9.90 -8.42 20.65
N GLY A 256 10.30 -7.61 19.63
CA GLY A 256 11.32 -8.00 18.66
C GLY A 256 11.07 -7.45 17.27
N VAL A 257 11.61 -8.14 16.28
CA VAL A 257 11.39 -7.91 14.85
C VAL A 257 10.48 -9.02 14.35
N PHE A 258 9.33 -8.66 13.78
CA PHE A 258 8.38 -9.62 13.22
C PHE A 258 8.89 -10.19 11.89
N ALA A 259 9.41 -9.32 11.00
CA ALA A 259 10.02 -9.69 9.72
C ALA A 259 11.04 -8.64 9.31
N SER A 260 12.04 -9.05 8.53
CA SER A 260 13.16 -8.22 8.08
C SER A 260 13.35 -8.24 6.57
N GLY A 261 14.19 -7.34 6.06
CA GLY A 261 14.54 -7.28 4.64
C GLY A 261 13.39 -6.81 3.74
N ILE A 262 12.41 -6.09 4.28
CA ILE A 262 11.34 -5.44 3.55
C ILE A 262 11.71 -3.97 3.41
N ARG A 263 12.28 -3.57 2.27
CA ARG A 263 12.89 -2.25 2.11
C ARG A 263 12.02 -1.11 2.63
N ASN A 264 10.79 -1.01 2.18
CA ASN A 264 9.85 0.01 2.64
C ASN A 264 8.42 -0.51 2.61
N CYS A 265 8.04 -1.22 3.67
CA CYS A 265 6.67 -1.63 3.93
C CYS A 265 5.86 -0.38 4.31
N VAL A 266 4.99 0.11 3.43
CA VAL A 266 4.23 1.34 3.66
C VAL A 266 2.82 1.06 4.14
N GLY A 267 2.11 0.12 3.53
CA GLY A 267 0.75 -0.23 3.91
C GLY A 267 0.70 -1.57 4.62
N LEU A 268 0.35 -1.57 5.90
CA LEU A 268 0.04 -2.77 6.67
C LEU A 268 -1.47 -3.04 6.67
N ALA A 269 -1.86 -4.28 6.38
CA ALA A 269 -3.24 -4.71 6.51
C ALA A 269 -3.31 -6.15 7.04
N VAL A 270 -4.22 -6.40 7.97
CA VAL A 270 -4.52 -7.75 8.45
C VAL A 270 -5.70 -8.28 7.64
N HIS A 271 -5.51 -9.45 7.02
CA HIS A 271 -6.58 -10.06 6.25
C HIS A 271 -7.73 -10.50 7.17
N PRO A 272 -8.97 -10.05 6.93
CA PRO A 272 -10.06 -10.18 7.90
C PRO A 272 -10.42 -11.63 8.23
N ALA A 273 -10.34 -12.53 7.26
CA ALA A 273 -10.68 -13.94 7.47
C ALA A 273 -9.51 -14.72 8.09
N SER A 274 -8.30 -14.70 7.50
CA SER A 274 -7.16 -15.51 7.97
C SER A 274 -6.44 -14.90 9.17
N GLY A 275 -6.44 -13.57 9.31
CA GLY A 275 -5.62 -12.87 10.30
C GLY A 275 -4.16 -12.70 9.89
N ASP A 276 -3.79 -13.09 8.67
CA ASP A 276 -2.44 -12.89 8.15
C ASP A 276 -2.14 -11.41 7.95
N LEU A 277 -0.94 -11.00 8.34
CA LEU A 277 -0.44 -9.67 8.05
C LEU A 277 0.04 -9.60 6.60
N TYR A 278 -0.34 -8.53 5.92
CA TYR A 278 0.15 -8.19 4.58
C TYR A 278 0.84 -6.85 4.57
N CYS A 279 1.78 -6.71 3.65
CA CYS A 279 2.48 -5.45 3.39
C CYS A 279 2.47 -5.11 1.91
N SER A 280 2.26 -3.83 1.61
CA SER A 280 2.51 -3.18 0.33
C SER A 280 3.87 -2.50 0.40
N THR A 281 4.78 -2.82 -0.52
CA THR A 281 6.22 -2.51 -0.39
C THR A 281 6.76 -1.79 -1.61
N ASN A 282 7.57 -0.74 -1.35
CA ASN A 282 8.40 -0.11 -2.36
C ASN A 282 9.81 -0.71 -2.33
N GLU A 283 10.27 -1.19 -3.47
CA GLU A 283 11.62 -1.70 -3.63
C GLU A 283 12.62 -0.63 -4.07
N ARG A 284 13.89 -1.05 -4.18
CA ARG A 284 15.05 -0.18 -4.44
C ARG A 284 15.11 0.36 -5.86
N ASP A 285 15.74 1.50 -5.98
CA ASP A 285 15.98 2.20 -7.25
C ASP A 285 17.36 1.90 -7.81
N GLY A 286 17.60 2.30 -9.05
CA GLY A 286 18.93 2.29 -9.67
C GLY A 286 19.27 1.03 -10.47
N SER A 287 18.36 0.04 -10.53
CA SER A 287 18.61 -1.23 -11.24
C SER A 287 18.05 -1.28 -12.67
N GLY A 288 17.45 -0.18 -13.14
CA GLY A 288 16.81 -0.05 -14.46
C GLY A 288 15.29 0.00 -14.38
N ASP A 289 14.63 0.22 -15.51
CA ASP A 289 13.18 0.51 -15.58
C ASP A 289 12.28 -0.59 -15.01
N ASN A 290 12.66 -1.86 -15.15
CA ASN A 290 11.82 -3.00 -14.78
C ASN A 290 12.35 -3.80 -13.59
N LEU A 291 13.29 -3.22 -12.81
CA LEU A 291 13.89 -3.86 -11.64
C LEU A 291 14.19 -2.81 -10.54
N VAL A 292 13.93 -3.07 -9.26
CA VAL A 292 13.33 -4.27 -8.67
C VAL A 292 11.81 -4.07 -8.58
N PRO A 293 10.99 -5.10 -8.83
CA PRO A 293 9.54 -5.00 -8.68
C PRO A 293 9.15 -4.58 -7.27
N ASP A 294 8.18 -3.66 -7.17
CA ASP A 294 7.41 -3.48 -5.95
C ASP A 294 6.56 -4.73 -5.69
N TYR A 295 5.98 -4.86 -4.51
CA TYR A 295 5.18 -6.05 -4.23
C TYR A 295 4.15 -5.87 -3.13
N VAL A 296 3.14 -6.73 -3.14
CA VAL A 296 2.25 -7.00 -2.01
C VAL A 296 2.48 -8.44 -1.56
N THR A 297 2.70 -8.64 -0.25
CA THR A 297 3.00 -9.97 0.29
C THR A 297 2.44 -10.17 1.69
N ARG A 298 2.18 -11.43 2.02
CA ARG A 298 2.01 -11.84 3.42
C ARG A 298 3.32 -11.68 4.14
N VAL A 299 3.27 -11.02 5.28
CA VAL A 299 4.44 -10.87 6.16
C VAL A 299 4.42 -12.00 7.18
N ARG A 300 5.39 -12.91 7.08
CA ARG A 300 5.50 -14.08 7.97
C ARG A 300 6.47 -13.79 9.10
N GLU A 301 6.11 -14.20 10.31
CA GLU A 301 6.97 -14.04 11.47
C GLU A 301 8.30 -14.78 11.27
N GLY A 302 9.41 -14.10 11.57
CA GLY A 302 10.77 -14.61 11.38
C GLY A 302 11.27 -14.63 9.93
N ALA A 303 10.45 -14.24 8.94
CA ALA A 303 10.85 -14.26 7.54
C ALA A 303 11.79 -13.08 7.18
N PHE A 304 12.63 -13.33 6.17
CA PHE A 304 13.53 -12.36 5.56
C PHE A 304 13.18 -12.21 4.07
N TYR A 305 12.98 -10.97 3.60
CA TYR A 305 12.52 -10.65 2.24
C TYR A 305 13.64 -10.15 1.31
N GLY A 306 14.88 -10.14 1.76
CA GLY A 306 16.07 -10.00 0.94
C GLY A 306 16.83 -8.69 1.10
N TRP A 307 16.16 -7.55 1.26
CA TRP A 307 16.85 -6.25 1.32
C TRP A 307 17.86 -6.16 2.49
N PRO A 308 19.05 -5.62 2.29
CA PRO A 308 19.62 -5.09 1.05
C PRO A 308 20.34 -6.13 0.18
N TRP A 309 20.64 -7.30 0.71
CA TRP A 309 21.54 -8.32 0.17
C TRP A 309 21.01 -9.01 -1.09
N PHE A 310 19.71 -9.26 -1.11
CA PHE A 310 19.01 -9.98 -2.17
C PHE A 310 17.72 -9.23 -2.56
N TYR A 311 17.13 -9.62 -3.70
CA TYR A 311 15.80 -9.19 -4.11
C TYR A 311 15.03 -10.36 -4.74
N ILE A 312 13.74 -10.38 -4.56
CA ILE A 312 12.77 -11.34 -5.13
C ILE A 312 13.35 -12.78 -5.11
N GLY A 313 13.55 -13.31 -3.91
CA GLY A 313 14.15 -14.62 -3.69
C GLY A 313 15.69 -14.59 -3.76
N GLY A 314 16.26 -15.54 -4.47
CA GLY A 314 17.71 -15.76 -4.48
C GLY A 314 18.54 -14.84 -5.37
N ASN A 315 17.96 -13.76 -5.92
CA ASN A 315 18.71 -12.81 -6.74
C ASN A 315 19.58 -11.92 -5.85
N GLU A 316 20.89 -12.08 -5.94
CA GLU A 316 21.85 -11.28 -5.18
C GLU A 316 21.92 -9.85 -5.75
N ASP A 317 21.90 -8.84 -4.88
CA ASP A 317 22.10 -7.47 -5.32
C ASP A 317 23.55 -7.25 -5.71
N PRO A 318 23.87 -6.78 -6.93
CA PRO A 318 25.25 -6.59 -7.37
C PRO A 318 26.07 -5.66 -6.49
N ARG A 319 25.43 -4.72 -5.77
CA ARG A 319 26.08 -3.75 -4.87
C ARG A 319 26.56 -4.41 -3.57
N HIS A 320 26.00 -5.56 -3.24
CA HIS A 320 26.29 -6.35 -2.04
C HIS A 320 26.76 -7.78 -2.36
N ALA A 321 27.26 -8.00 -3.59
CA ALA A 321 27.64 -9.33 -4.06
C ALA A 321 28.71 -9.95 -3.15
N GLY A 322 28.43 -11.18 -2.67
CA GLY A 322 29.34 -11.93 -1.80
C GLY A 322 29.37 -11.51 -0.33
N GLU A 323 28.63 -10.47 0.09
CA GLU A 323 28.65 -10.01 1.49
C GLU A 323 27.91 -10.95 2.45
N ARG A 324 26.82 -11.59 1.99
CA ARG A 324 25.99 -12.45 2.85
C ARG A 324 25.61 -13.79 2.19
N PRO A 325 26.60 -14.61 1.86
CA PRO A 325 26.34 -15.94 1.27
C PRO A 325 25.57 -16.87 2.21
N ASP A 326 25.61 -16.62 3.52
CA ASP A 326 24.86 -17.34 4.56
C ASP A 326 23.34 -17.18 4.44
N LEU A 327 22.87 -16.14 3.76
CA LEU A 327 21.44 -15.86 3.53
C LEU A 327 20.90 -16.48 2.25
N LYS A 328 21.75 -17.00 1.38
CA LYS A 328 21.34 -17.67 0.15
C LYS A 328 20.38 -18.82 0.46
N GLY A 329 19.23 -18.84 -0.22
CA GLY A 329 18.18 -19.84 0.02
C GLY A 329 17.28 -19.59 1.24
N LYS A 330 17.52 -18.50 2.00
CA LYS A 330 16.70 -18.13 3.16
C LYS A 330 15.77 -16.93 2.86
N VAL A 331 15.80 -16.41 1.64
CA VAL A 331 15.00 -15.26 1.24
C VAL A 331 13.60 -15.71 0.86
N THR A 332 12.59 -15.10 1.47
CA THR A 332 11.19 -15.32 1.14
C THR A 332 10.85 -14.58 -0.15
N VAL A 333 10.27 -15.28 -1.12
CA VAL A 333 9.74 -14.66 -2.34
C VAL A 333 8.41 -14.00 -2.02
N PRO A 334 8.20 -12.72 -2.37
CA PRO A 334 6.91 -12.05 -2.20
C PRO A 334 5.79 -12.70 -3.01
N ASP A 335 4.55 -12.61 -2.51
CA ASP A 335 3.40 -13.30 -3.10
C ASP A 335 2.95 -12.68 -4.45
N VAL A 336 2.96 -11.35 -4.58
CA VAL A 336 2.47 -10.62 -5.78
C VAL A 336 3.47 -9.55 -6.16
N LEU A 337 4.13 -9.73 -7.29
CA LEU A 337 5.06 -8.75 -7.83
C LEU A 337 4.30 -7.71 -8.65
N ILE A 338 4.59 -6.43 -8.41
CA ILE A 338 4.03 -5.27 -9.10
C ILE A 338 5.12 -4.65 -9.97
N GLN A 339 4.74 -3.97 -11.06
CA GLN A 339 5.71 -3.26 -11.90
C GLN A 339 6.67 -2.43 -11.05
N ALA A 340 7.97 -2.55 -11.35
CA ALA A 340 9.02 -1.83 -10.63
C ALA A 340 8.74 -0.31 -10.60
N HIS A 341 9.06 0.32 -9.48
CA HIS A 341 8.92 1.76 -9.26
C HIS A 341 7.46 2.28 -9.23
N SER A 342 6.46 1.39 -9.12
CA SER A 342 5.06 1.83 -8.98
C SER A 342 4.79 2.61 -7.70
N ALA A 343 5.67 2.49 -6.71
CA ALA A 343 5.58 3.07 -5.37
C ALA A 343 4.31 2.62 -4.65
N SER A 344 4.21 1.32 -4.38
CA SER A 344 3.07 0.68 -3.72
C SER A 344 2.97 1.14 -2.26
N LEU A 345 1.85 1.76 -1.86
CA LEU A 345 1.67 2.44 -0.58
C LEU A 345 0.55 1.80 0.26
N GLY A 346 -0.62 2.44 0.36
CA GLY A 346 -1.72 1.97 1.19
C GLY A 346 -2.30 0.64 0.71
N LEU A 347 -2.69 -0.20 1.67
CA LEU A 347 -3.28 -1.52 1.43
C LEU A 347 -4.52 -1.69 2.29
N THR A 348 -5.56 -2.29 1.74
CA THR A 348 -6.76 -2.74 2.46
C THR A 348 -7.31 -4.02 1.83
N PHE A 349 -8.08 -4.80 2.58
CA PHE A 349 -8.85 -5.92 2.05
C PHE A 349 -10.32 -5.55 1.93
N TYR A 350 -10.97 -6.02 0.88
CA TYR A 350 -12.37 -5.76 0.66
C TYR A 350 -13.25 -6.77 1.41
N ASP A 351 -13.87 -6.32 2.47
CA ASP A 351 -14.83 -7.09 3.27
C ASP A 351 -16.28 -6.58 3.15
N GLY A 352 -16.49 -5.54 2.32
CA GLY A 352 -17.80 -4.97 2.05
C GLY A 352 -18.72 -5.89 1.26
N SER A 353 -19.99 -5.50 1.16
CA SER A 353 -21.03 -6.27 0.46
C SER A 353 -21.54 -5.62 -0.83
N THR A 354 -21.12 -4.39 -1.14
CA THR A 354 -21.61 -3.63 -2.30
C THR A 354 -20.94 -3.99 -3.62
N PHE A 355 -19.67 -4.41 -3.60
CA PHE A 355 -19.02 -4.91 -4.80
C PHE A 355 -19.45 -6.34 -5.11
N PRO A 356 -19.28 -6.83 -6.34
CA PRO A 356 -19.54 -8.22 -6.69
C PRO A 356 -18.83 -9.18 -5.76
N SER A 357 -19.42 -10.34 -5.53
CA SER A 357 -18.92 -11.34 -4.56
C SER A 357 -17.49 -11.82 -4.82
N ASP A 358 -17.05 -11.79 -6.08
CA ASP A 358 -15.68 -12.14 -6.48
C ASP A 358 -14.61 -11.11 -6.07
N TYR A 359 -15.02 -9.95 -5.51
CA TYR A 359 -14.12 -8.96 -4.90
C TYR A 359 -13.89 -9.21 -3.41
N ARG A 360 -14.78 -9.98 -2.77
CA ARG A 360 -14.70 -10.17 -1.31
C ARG A 360 -13.45 -10.97 -0.93
N GLY A 361 -12.68 -10.41 -0.03
CA GLY A 361 -11.39 -10.95 0.42
C GLY A 361 -10.20 -10.53 -0.44
N ASP A 362 -10.40 -9.94 -1.62
CA ASP A 362 -9.30 -9.39 -2.41
C ASP A 362 -8.71 -8.14 -1.77
N GLY A 363 -7.40 -7.93 -2.01
CA GLY A 363 -6.70 -6.72 -1.59
C GLY A 363 -6.86 -5.58 -2.58
N PHE A 364 -6.76 -4.35 -2.09
CA PHE A 364 -6.58 -3.15 -2.91
C PHE A 364 -5.33 -2.41 -2.45
N ALA A 365 -4.42 -2.11 -3.40
CA ALA A 365 -3.20 -1.36 -3.13
C ALA A 365 -3.15 -0.09 -3.97
N ALA A 366 -2.70 1.01 -3.35
CA ALA A 366 -2.52 2.29 -4.02
C ALA A 366 -1.08 2.41 -4.53
N GLU A 367 -0.94 2.66 -5.83
CA GLU A 367 0.33 2.86 -6.51
C GLU A 367 0.53 4.36 -6.74
N HIS A 368 1.45 4.96 -5.98
CA HIS A 368 1.67 6.41 -5.95
C HIS A 368 2.29 6.94 -7.24
N GLY A 369 3.08 6.09 -7.91
CA GLY A 369 3.65 6.36 -9.21
C GLY A 369 5.16 6.58 -9.22
N SER A 370 5.74 6.24 -10.36
CA SER A 370 7.19 6.15 -10.56
C SER A 370 7.88 7.52 -10.69
N TRP A 371 9.13 7.56 -10.19
CA TRP A 371 10.08 8.62 -10.49
C TRP A 371 11.39 8.05 -11.10
N ASN A 372 11.76 6.81 -10.74
CA ASN A 372 12.98 6.16 -11.23
C ASN A 372 12.69 5.22 -12.42
N ARG A 373 12.02 5.76 -13.45
CA ARG A 373 11.66 5.01 -14.65
C ARG A 373 11.52 5.94 -15.86
N SER A 374 11.98 5.49 -17.01
CA SER A 374 11.93 6.28 -18.28
C SER A 374 10.50 6.57 -18.74
N LYS A 375 9.59 5.60 -18.59
CA LYS A 375 8.16 5.73 -18.84
C LYS A 375 7.38 5.46 -17.57
N ARG A 376 6.39 6.30 -17.25
CA ARG A 376 5.62 6.23 -16.01
C ARG A 376 4.91 4.89 -15.83
N THR A 377 4.86 4.44 -14.58
CA THR A 377 4.01 3.35 -14.09
C THR A 377 3.44 3.73 -12.72
N GLY A 378 2.53 2.93 -12.20
CA GLY A 378 1.78 3.30 -10.99
C GLY A 378 0.75 4.38 -11.30
N TYR A 379 0.51 5.34 -10.40
CA TYR A 379 -0.55 6.34 -10.48
C TYR A 379 -1.93 5.70 -10.66
N LYS A 380 -2.20 4.66 -9.88
CA LYS A 380 -3.41 3.84 -9.99
C LYS A 380 -3.72 3.14 -8.67
N VAL A 381 -4.87 2.51 -8.59
CA VAL A 381 -5.17 1.51 -7.55
C VAL A 381 -5.28 0.17 -8.24
N VAL A 382 -4.65 -0.83 -7.66
CA VAL A 382 -4.70 -2.20 -8.17
C VAL A 382 -5.48 -3.10 -7.22
N ARG A 383 -6.17 -4.10 -7.78
CA ARG A 383 -6.79 -5.21 -7.08
C ARG A 383 -5.81 -6.37 -7.02
N ILE A 384 -5.52 -6.84 -5.82
CA ILE A 384 -4.69 -8.03 -5.56
C ILE A 384 -5.63 -9.22 -5.46
N ARG A 385 -5.52 -10.14 -6.41
CA ARG A 385 -6.42 -11.29 -6.51
C ARG A 385 -6.05 -12.37 -5.49
N LEU A 386 -7.04 -12.76 -4.67
CA LEU A 386 -6.92 -13.90 -3.77
C LEU A 386 -7.88 -15.03 -4.23
N LYS A 387 -7.43 -16.26 -4.06
CA LYS A 387 -8.26 -17.45 -4.23
C LYS A 387 -8.11 -18.30 -2.97
N ASP A 388 -9.23 -18.64 -2.35
CA ASP A 388 -9.24 -19.42 -1.10
C ASP A 388 -8.36 -18.80 0.01
N GLY A 389 -8.37 -17.45 0.08
CA GLY A 389 -7.58 -16.67 1.03
C GLY A 389 -6.08 -16.56 0.69
N MET A 390 -5.64 -17.07 -0.46
CA MET A 390 -4.24 -17.06 -0.89
C MET A 390 -4.04 -16.17 -2.11
N PRO A 391 -3.00 -15.33 -2.13
CA PRO A 391 -2.65 -14.53 -3.31
C PRO A 391 -2.37 -15.42 -4.53
N THR A 392 -2.93 -15.04 -5.68
CA THR A 392 -2.75 -15.79 -6.94
C THR A 392 -1.45 -15.42 -7.68
N GLY A 393 -0.74 -14.39 -7.23
CA GLY A 393 0.35 -13.74 -7.95
C GLY A 393 -0.11 -12.65 -8.92
N GLU A 394 -1.41 -12.60 -9.24
CA GLU A 394 -1.98 -11.62 -10.16
C GLU A 394 -2.40 -10.34 -9.45
N TYR A 395 -2.22 -9.21 -10.14
CA TYR A 395 -2.88 -7.95 -9.80
C TYR A 395 -3.61 -7.38 -11.01
N GLN A 396 -4.64 -6.59 -10.77
CA GLN A 396 -5.50 -6.02 -11.79
C GLN A 396 -5.64 -4.51 -11.60
N ASP A 397 -5.49 -3.72 -12.66
CA ASP A 397 -5.77 -2.29 -12.64
C ASP A 397 -7.24 -2.07 -12.27
N PHE A 398 -7.50 -1.29 -11.20
CA PHE A 398 -8.86 -1.02 -10.74
C PHE A 398 -9.24 0.45 -10.90
N VAL A 399 -8.45 1.39 -10.36
CA VAL A 399 -8.64 2.83 -10.59
C VAL A 399 -7.45 3.37 -11.35
N THR A 400 -7.67 4.00 -12.50
CA THR A 400 -6.63 4.55 -13.36
C THR A 400 -6.98 5.97 -13.83
N GLY A 401 -6.15 6.58 -14.68
CA GLY A 401 -6.47 7.84 -15.35
C GLY A 401 -5.89 9.10 -14.69
N PHE A 402 -4.94 8.96 -13.77
CA PHE A 402 -4.28 10.09 -13.11
C PHE A 402 -3.09 10.67 -13.89
N VAL A 403 -2.60 9.98 -14.92
CA VAL A 403 -1.49 10.42 -15.77
C VAL A 403 -2.01 11.16 -16.97
N ILE A 404 -1.41 12.31 -17.27
CA ILE A 404 -1.71 13.13 -18.47
C ILE A 404 -0.73 12.77 -19.60
N ASN A 405 0.57 12.77 -19.27
CA ASN A 405 1.67 12.47 -20.20
C ASN A 405 2.91 11.96 -19.43
N ASP A 406 4.04 11.79 -20.12
CA ASP A 406 5.27 11.29 -19.49
C ASP A 406 5.91 12.28 -18.49
N SER A 407 5.42 13.52 -18.38
CA SER A 407 5.92 14.54 -17.44
C SER A 407 4.91 14.91 -16.36
N GLU A 408 3.62 14.85 -16.67
CA GLU A 408 2.55 15.43 -15.85
C GLU A 408 1.54 14.39 -15.38
N VAL A 409 1.13 14.55 -14.10
CA VAL A 409 0.07 13.78 -13.46
C VAL A 409 -0.84 14.74 -12.69
N TRP A 410 -2.13 14.40 -12.58
CA TRP A 410 -3.05 15.21 -11.77
C TRP A 410 -3.48 14.54 -10.47
N GLY A 411 -3.02 13.33 -10.19
CA GLY A 411 -3.31 12.65 -8.94
C GLY A 411 -2.27 11.56 -8.65
N ARG A 412 -2.05 11.31 -7.37
CA ARG A 412 -1.13 10.30 -6.85
C ARG A 412 -1.81 9.53 -5.72
N PRO A 413 -2.41 8.35 -5.99
CA PRO A 413 -3.06 7.53 -4.98
C PRO A 413 -2.12 7.16 -3.84
N VAL A 414 -2.59 7.23 -2.59
CA VAL A 414 -1.79 6.90 -1.40
C VAL A 414 -2.49 5.91 -0.50
N GLY A 415 -3.65 6.24 0.03
CA GLY A 415 -4.40 5.40 0.95
C GLY A 415 -5.62 4.79 0.29
N VAL A 416 -5.96 3.60 0.74
CA VAL A 416 -7.20 2.90 0.39
C VAL A 416 -7.89 2.40 1.66
N ALA A 417 -9.21 2.50 1.70
CA ALA A 417 -10.01 1.99 2.82
C ALA A 417 -11.40 1.57 2.33
N VAL A 418 -12.03 0.62 3.00
CA VAL A 418 -13.43 0.25 2.75
C VAL A 418 -14.31 1.03 3.73
N ALA A 419 -15.21 1.86 3.21
CA ALA A 419 -16.18 2.60 4.01
C ALA A 419 -17.22 1.66 4.61
N HIS A 420 -17.93 2.11 5.65
CA HIS A 420 -18.94 1.31 6.34
C HIS A 420 -20.03 0.79 5.41
N ASP A 421 -20.40 1.54 4.40
CA ASP A 421 -21.37 1.16 3.36
C ASP A 421 -20.77 0.29 2.23
N GLY A 422 -19.50 -0.13 2.36
CA GLY A 422 -18.81 -0.97 1.39
C GLY A 422 -18.22 -0.23 0.19
N ALA A 423 -18.25 1.10 0.13
CA ALA A 423 -17.54 1.86 -0.89
C ALA A 423 -16.01 1.75 -0.70
N LEU A 424 -15.26 1.68 -1.79
CA LEU A 424 -13.80 1.84 -1.72
C LEU A 424 -13.44 3.34 -1.75
N MET A 425 -12.73 3.78 -0.72
CA MET A 425 -12.21 5.14 -0.60
C MET A 425 -10.75 5.17 -1.03
N VAL A 426 -10.37 6.19 -1.81
CA VAL A 426 -9.00 6.39 -2.29
C VAL A 426 -8.57 7.82 -1.97
N SER A 427 -7.54 7.99 -1.16
CA SER A 427 -6.88 9.29 -0.97
C SER A 427 -5.82 9.51 -2.04
N GLU A 428 -5.63 10.75 -2.46
CA GLU A 428 -4.52 11.16 -3.30
C GLU A 428 -3.92 12.48 -2.80
N ASP A 429 -2.59 12.55 -2.77
CA ASP A 429 -1.87 13.66 -2.13
C ASP A 429 -1.45 14.78 -3.10
N GLY A 430 -1.66 14.59 -4.40
CA GLY A 430 -1.32 15.57 -5.43
C GLY A 430 -2.23 16.79 -5.40
N ASN A 431 -3.54 16.58 -5.46
CA ASN A 431 -4.57 17.64 -5.41
C ASN A 431 -5.36 17.65 -4.10
N GLY A 432 -5.00 16.81 -3.13
CA GLY A 432 -5.63 16.78 -1.81
C GLY A 432 -7.09 16.35 -1.85
N THR A 433 -7.37 15.24 -2.53
CA THR A 433 -8.72 14.73 -2.72
C THR A 433 -8.92 13.33 -2.16
N ILE A 434 -10.18 12.98 -1.90
CA ILE A 434 -10.63 11.61 -1.62
C ILE A 434 -11.70 11.24 -2.63
N TRP A 435 -11.51 10.10 -3.25
CA TRP A 435 -12.42 9.52 -4.22
C TRP A 435 -13.18 8.37 -3.58
N ARG A 436 -14.47 8.28 -3.89
CA ARG A 436 -15.37 7.22 -3.45
C ARG A 436 -15.79 6.39 -4.66
N ILE A 437 -15.59 5.09 -4.59
CA ILE A 437 -15.93 4.14 -5.64
C ILE A 437 -17.03 3.21 -5.13
N THR A 438 -18.12 3.13 -5.87
CA THR A 438 -19.26 2.27 -5.55
C THR A 438 -19.73 1.49 -6.78
N ARG A 439 -20.55 0.48 -6.56
CA ARG A 439 -21.31 -0.17 -7.62
C ARG A 439 -22.41 0.77 -8.12
N GLN A 440 -22.67 0.72 -9.45
CA GLN A 440 -23.84 1.36 -10.07
C GLN A 440 -25.10 0.54 -9.83
#